data_c363c02d9b7d676dd5d5cc9e439bd7f6
#
_entry.id   c363c02d9b7d676dd5d5cc9e439bd7f6
#
_cell.length_a   1.000
_cell.length_b   1.000
_cell.length_c   1.000
_cell.angle_alpha   90.00
_cell.angle_beta   90.00
_cell.angle_gamma   90.00
#
_symmetry.space_group_name_H-M   'P 1'
#
loop_
_entity.id
_entity.type
_entity.pdbx_description
1 polymer ?
#
loop_
_entity_poly.entity_id
_entity_poly.type
_entity_poly.pdbx_seq_one_letter_code
_entity_poly.pdbx_strand_id
1 'polypeptide(L)'
;MKPKIKVADLAKALQGIETDRQLTKEIVEDALKEALTKAYRKHIEIPDAYVRVDVEDGTIHIYHERMVVEEVEDDELEIELEEAQKENPNIQLGDMVGEEVDFTDFDRAAVVLAKNVMKQKIREAEKALVYEEYCDKVDEMVLGTIETVEEKFVIVNIGKTFAMMKKSAQIPTEHYKEGDNILVVITEVNKETKGAQVLVSRATPVFVRRLFEREVPEIYNGIIEIKAIARDPGERCKIAVYSHNENIDPIGACIGPRGSRVQTIIEELHGEKIDIFEWSDNISELIANALSPSVGVAVIPNENVKDGLIVVVPDNQLSLAIGKRGKNARLAVKLTNHKIDIKSESEMQELGIDYMAISAKMQEEYEEKKAKERAYKQQQKIEELKSNETDIENIDVADFTYEDEEVDAVEEHSQDTLFEKENTVEEKEVDEMEELAR
;
A
#
# COMPACT_ATOMS: atom_id res chain seq x y z
N MET A 1 -25.28 -48.00 18.60
CA MET A 1 -23.86 -47.70 18.76
C MET A 1 -23.65 -46.26 18.30
N LYS A 2 -23.39 -45.31 19.20
CA LYS A 2 -23.04 -43.95 18.83
C LYS A 2 -21.63 -43.98 18.21
N PRO A 3 -21.35 -43.28 17.12
CA PRO A 3 -20.01 -43.24 16.55
C PRO A 3 -19.10 -42.51 17.56
N LYS A 4 -18.19 -43.27 18.18
CA LYS A 4 -17.10 -42.67 18.97
C LYS A 4 -16.17 -41.92 18.03
N ILE A 5 -16.10 -40.61 18.14
CA ILE A 5 -15.07 -39.79 17.43
C ILE A 5 -13.74 -40.20 18.07
N LYS A 6 -12.86 -40.83 17.29
CA LYS A 6 -11.52 -41.18 17.78
C LYS A 6 -10.68 -39.94 17.83
N VAL A 7 -10.01 -39.72 18.92
CA VAL A 7 -9.07 -38.60 19.11
C VAL A 7 -8.03 -38.53 17.97
N ALA A 8 -7.59 -39.69 17.46
CA ALA A 8 -6.72 -39.79 16.29
C ALA A 8 -7.29 -39.17 14.98
N ASP A 9 -8.62 -39.18 14.83
CA ASP A 9 -9.27 -38.58 13.65
C ASP A 9 -9.36 -37.07 13.80
N LEU A 10 -9.40 -36.54 15.03
CA LEU A 10 -9.37 -35.11 15.31
C LEU A 10 -7.95 -34.55 15.10
N ALA A 11 -6.90 -35.24 15.60
CA ALA A 11 -5.50 -34.84 15.38
C ALA A 11 -5.14 -34.78 13.90
N LYS A 12 -5.57 -35.76 13.08
CA LYS A 12 -5.40 -35.74 11.64
C LYS A 12 -6.17 -34.59 10.96
N ALA A 13 -7.39 -34.29 11.45
CA ALA A 13 -8.16 -33.16 10.95
C ALA A 13 -7.48 -31.81 11.28
N LEU A 14 -6.85 -31.69 12.45
CA LEU A 14 -6.07 -30.51 12.85
C LEU A 14 -4.84 -30.34 11.97
N GLN A 15 -4.04 -31.39 11.73
CA GLN A 15 -2.92 -31.35 10.79
C GLN A 15 -3.32 -30.99 9.37
N GLY A 16 -4.48 -31.47 8.91
CA GLY A 16 -5.05 -31.06 7.62
C GLY A 16 -5.37 -29.57 7.58
N ILE A 17 -5.92 -29.00 8.64
CA ILE A 17 -6.26 -27.58 8.73
C ILE A 17 -4.98 -26.70 8.74
N GLU A 18 -3.93 -27.12 9.46
CA GLU A 18 -2.63 -26.44 9.47
C GLU A 18 -2.05 -26.35 8.04
N THR A 19 -2.04 -27.48 7.34
CA THR A 19 -1.42 -27.57 6.00
C THR A 19 -2.25 -26.85 4.95
N ASP A 20 -3.56 -27.04 4.94
CA ASP A 20 -4.46 -26.49 3.91
C ASP A 20 -4.68 -24.99 4.06
N ARG A 21 -4.57 -24.44 5.30
CA ARG A 21 -4.94 -23.06 5.60
C ARG A 21 -3.76 -22.17 6.05
N GLN A 22 -2.54 -22.72 6.08
CA GLN A 22 -1.32 -22.01 6.47
C GLN A 22 -1.40 -21.36 7.87
N LEU A 23 -2.17 -21.95 8.77
CA LEU A 23 -2.29 -21.52 10.16
C LEU A 23 -1.20 -22.18 11.00
N THR A 24 -0.71 -21.49 12.02
CA THR A 24 0.22 -22.10 12.97
C THR A 24 -0.50 -23.10 13.88
N LYS A 25 0.23 -24.11 14.35
CA LYS A 25 -0.29 -25.12 15.28
C LYS A 25 -0.94 -24.48 16.50
N GLU A 26 -0.29 -23.46 17.07
CA GLU A 26 -0.77 -22.71 18.25
C GLU A 26 -2.17 -22.10 18.04
N ILE A 27 -2.39 -21.45 16.90
CA ILE A 27 -3.69 -20.84 16.56
C ILE A 27 -4.80 -21.89 16.48
N VAL A 28 -4.51 -23.06 15.90
CA VAL A 28 -5.48 -24.14 15.77
C VAL A 28 -5.78 -24.78 17.11
N GLU A 29 -4.76 -24.96 17.98
CA GLU A 29 -4.91 -25.47 19.34
C GLU A 29 -5.74 -24.50 20.21
N ASP A 30 -5.48 -23.20 20.15
CA ASP A 30 -6.25 -22.18 20.88
C ASP A 30 -7.71 -22.13 20.43
N ALA A 31 -7.95 -22.21 19.11
CA ALA A 31 -9.31 -22.30 18.57
C ALA A 31 -10.05 -23.53 19.07
N LEU A 32 -9.34 -24.67 19.18
CA LEU A 32 -9.89 -25.91 19.71
C LEU A 32 -10.20 -25.82 21.21
N LYS A 33 -9.25 -25.29 22.00
CA LYS A 33 -9.42 -25.09 23.46
C LYS A 33 -10.67 -24.24 23.73
N GLU A 34 -10.81 -23.09 23.05
CA GLU A 34 -11.97 -22.21 23.21
C GLU A 34 -13.28 -22.87 22.77
N ALA A 35 -13.24 -23.63 21.67
CA ALA A 35 -14.41 -24.32 21.17
C ALA A 35 -14.92 -25.40 22.14
N LEU A 36 -13.97 -26.15 22.71
CA LEU A 36 -14.31 -27.22 23.68
C LEU A 36 -14.76 -26.65 25.04
N THR A 37 -14.14 -25.59 25.52
CA THR A 37 -14.54 -24.85 26.71
C THR A 37 -16.01 -24.39 26.60
N LYS A 38 -16.37 -23.72 25.50
CA LYS A 38 -17.75 -23.26 25.25
C LYS A 38 -18.74 -24.43 25.11
N ALA A 39 -18.29 -25.50 24.46
CA ALA A 39 -19.13 -26.69 24.29
C ALA A 39 -19.40 -27.37 25.63
N TYR A 40 -18.39 -27.51 26.49
CA TYR A 40 -18.56 -28.11 27.80
C TYR A 40 -19.49 -27.28 28.70
N ARG A 41 -19.26 -25.96 28.78
CA ARG A 41 -20.16 -25.03 29.50
C ARG A 41 -21.61 -25.15 29.04
N LYS A 42 -21.82 -25.33 27.73
CA LYS A 42 -23.17 -25.57 27.19
C LYS A 42 -23.74 -26.94 27.59
N HIS A 43 -22.87 -27.95 27.65
CA HIS A 43 -23.28 -29.31 28.02
C HIS A 43 -23.75 -29.40 29.47
N ILE A 44 -23.01 -28.76 30.39
CA ILE A 44 -23.38 -28.74 31.83
C ILE A 44 -24.38 -27.63 32.17
N GLU A 45 -24.75 -26.78 31.20
CA GLU A 45 -25.63 -25.60 31.36
C GLU A 45 -25.15 -24.53 32.34
N ILE A 46 -23.84 -24.49 32.65
CA ILE A 46 -23.23 -23.51 33.54
C ILE A 46 -22.28 -22.60 32.71
N PRO A 47 -22.72 -21.33 32.40
CA PRO A 47 -21.95 -20.43 31.53
C PRO A 47 -20.58 -20.04 32.09
N ASP A 48 -20.45 -19.94 33.41
CA ASP A 48 -19.27 -19.42 34.12
C ASP A 48 -18.37 -20.54 34.67
N ALA A 49 -18.66 -21.83 34.36
CA ALA A 49 -17.82 -22.95 34.81
C ALA A 49 -16.32 -22.74 34.39
N TYR A 50 -15.43 -23.07 35.32
CA TYR A 50 -14.01 -23.09 35.04
C TYR A 50 -13.68 -24.37 34.28
N VAL A 51 -13.12 -24.22 33.08
CA VAL A 51 -12.80 -25.34 32.19
C VAL A 51 -11.39 -25.15 31.63
N ARG A 52 -10.53 -26.11 31.90
CA ARG A 52 -9.20 -26.18 31.31
C ARG A 52 -9.17 -27.27 30.24
N VAL A 53 -8.59 -26.93 29.11
CA VAL A 53 -8.44 -27.86 27.98
C VAL A 53 -6.96 -27.92 27.62
N ASP A 54 -6.38 -29.09 27.76
CA ASP A 54 -4.97 -29.34 27.41
C ASP A 54 -4.90 -30.21 26.17
N VAL A 55 -3.92 -29.92 25.30
CA VAL A 55 -3.66 -30.69 24.07
C VAL A 55 -2.22 -31.16 24.15
N GLU A 56 -2.02 -32.44 24.50
CA GLU A 56 -0.72 -33.07 24.64
C GLU A 56 -0.58 -34.25 23.67
N ASP A 57 0.45 -34.23 22.83
CA ASP A 57 0.75 -35.29 21.85
C ASP A 57 -0.47 -35.69 20.95
N GLY A 58 -1.33 -34.72 20.62
CA GLY A 58 -2.53 -34.96 19.82
C GLY A 58 -3.68 -35.60 20.62
N THR A 59 -3.55 -35.72 21.94
CA THR A 59 -4.63 -36.10 22.86
C THR A 59 -5.21 -34.86 23.53
N ILE A 60 -6.52 -34.84 23.67
CA ILE A 60 -7.24 -33.72 24.28
C ILE A 60 -7.74 -34.17 25.65
N HIS A 61 -7.36 -33.39 26.66
CA HIS A 61 -7.82 -33.56 28.03
C HIS A 61 -8.67 -32.36 28.41
N ILE A 62 -9.85 -32.59 28.93
CA ILE A 62 -10.78 -31.55 29.40
C ILE A 62 -10.94 -31.71 30.88
N TYR A 63 -10.70 -30.66 31.64
CA TYR A 63 -10.84 -30.60 33.07
C TYR A 63 -11.94 -29.62 33.45
N HIS A 64 -12.92 -30.11 34.25
CA HIS A 64 -13.83 -29.22 34.97
C HIS A 64 -13.08 -28.78 36.23
N GLU A 65 -12.83 -27.51 36.38
CA GLU A 65 -12.10 -26.97 37.51
C GLU A 65 -13.03 -26.29 38.50
N ARG A 66 -12.80 -26.48 39.79
CA ARG A 66 -13.51 -25.81 40.89
C ARG A 66 -12.51 -25.08 41.75
N MET A 67 -12.87 -23.87 42.21
CA MET A 67 -12.03 -23.07 43.08
C MET A 67 -12.12 -23.56 44.54
N VAL A 68 -10.98 -23.67 45.21
CA VAL A 68 -10.92 -24.06 46.62
C VAL A 68 -11.27 -22.87 47.49
N VAL A 69 -12.36 -23.00 48.27
CA VAL A 69 -12.88 -21.95 49.17
C VAL A 69 -13.00 -22.46 50.61
N GLU A 70 -13.21 -21.57 51.59
CA GLU A 70 -13.52 -21.94 52.96
C GLU A 70 -14.97 -22.38 53.14
N GLU A 71 -15.92 -21.64 52.50
CA GLU A 71 -17.33 -21.89 52.49
C GLU A 71 -17.81 -21.92 51.05
N VAL A 72 -18.46 -22.97 50.62
CA VAL A 72 -18.96 -23.16 49.25
C VAL A 72 -20.26 -22.42 49.10
N GLU A 73 -20.32 -21.48 48.12
CA GLU A 73 -21.57 -20.81 47.71
C GLU A 73 -22.19 -21.50 46.52
N ASP A 74 -21.43 -22.07 45.61
CA ASP A 74 -21.87 -22.78 44.41
C ASP A 74 -21.10 -24.10 44.23
N ASP A 75 -21.74 -25.22 44.47
CA ASP A 75 -21.14 -26.55 44.40
C ASP A 75 -20.53 -26.91 43.04
N GLU A 76 -20.96 -26.23 41.97
CA GLU A 76 -20.47 -26.46 40.59
C GLU A 76 -19.20 -25.63 40.26
N LEU A 77 -18.97 -24.52 40.97
CA LEU A 77 -17.82 -23.63 40.74
C LEU A 77 -16.76 -23.74 41.85
N GLU A 78 -17.17 -24.21 43.03
CA GLU A 78 -16.35 -24.16 44.25
C GLU A 78 -16.28 -25.55 44.92
N ILE A 79 -15.20 -25.77 45.67
CA ILE A 79 -15.00 -26.96 46.47
C ILE A 79 -14.42 -26.56 47.83
N GLU A 80 -14.88 -27.21 48.89
CA GLU A 80 -14.37 -26.94 50.24
C GLU A 80 -12.93 -27.40 50.40
N LEU A 81 -12.11 -26.63 51.12
CA LEU A 81 -10.69 -26.92 51.36
C LEU A 81 -10.47 -28.31 51.97
N GLU A 82 -11.34 -28.72 52.92
CA GLU A 82 -11.26 -30.04 53.56
C GLU A 82 -11.53 -31.20 52.58
N GLU A 83 -12.34 -30.98 51.60
CA GLU A 83 -12.62 -31.96 50.54
C GLU A 83 -11.50 -32.04 49.53
N ALA A 84 -10.97 -30.90 49.07
CA ALA A 84 -9.86 -30.80 48.14
C ALA A 84 -8.58 -31.40 48.73
N GLN A 85 -8.33 -31.22 50.02
CA GLN A 85 -7.17 -31.79 50.72
C GLN A 85 -7.19 -33.31 50.89
N LYS A 86 -8.36 -33.97 50.74
CA LYS A 86 -8.42 -35.43 50.69
C LYS A 86 -7.77 -36.03 49.45
N GLU A 87 -7.79 -35.29 48.34
CA GLU A 87 -7.16 -35.72 47.10
C GLU A 87 -5.66 -35.25 47.02
N ASN A 88 -5.41 -34.04 47.43
CA ASN A 88 -4.04 -33.49 47.46
C ASN A 88 -3.79 -32.65 48.71
N PRO A 89 -3.03 -33.16 49.70
CA PRO A 89 -2.78 -32.48 50.98
C PRO A 89 -2.08 -31.13 50.90
N ASN A 90 -1.52 -30.77 49.75
CA ASN A 90 -0.76 -29.52 49.60
C ASN A 90 -1.60 -28.38 49.02
N ILE A 91 -2.90 -28.61 48.75
CA ILE A 91 -3.80 -27.60 48.18
C ILE A 91 -4.09 -26.48 49.17
N GLN A 92 -4.12 -25.25 48.66
CA GLN A 92 -4.39 -24.03 49.44
C GLN A 92 -5.67 -23.35 48.96
N LEU A 93 -6.20 -22.46 49.79
CA LEU A 93 -7.33 -21.61 49.41
C LEU A 93 -7.00 -20.78 48.14
N GLY A 94 -7.92 -20.77 47.18
CA GLY A 94 -7.76 -20.11 45.90
C GLY A 94 -7.11 -20.96 44.80
N ASP A 95 -6.64 -22.18 45.12
CA ASP A 95 -6.18 -23.11 44.11
C ASP A 95 -7.34 -23.68 43.30
N MET A 96 -7.04 -24.19 42.08
CA MET A 96 -8.02 -24.83 41.20
C MET A 96 -7.84 -26.35 41.26
N VAL A 97 -8.90 -27.06 41.49
CA VAL A 97 -8.95 -28.52 41.43
C VAL A 97 -9.72 -28.97 40.21
N GLY A 98 -9.08 -29.73 39.31
CA GLY A 98 -9.64 -30.17 38.05
C GLY A 98 -9.99 -31.66 38.06
N GLU A 99 -11.21 -31.97 37.67
CA GLU A 99 -11.69 -33.33 37.39
C GLU A 99 -11.68 -33.55 35.87
N GLU A 100 -11.04 -34.62 35.40
CA GLU A 100 -11.02 -34.97 34.00
C GLU A 100 -12.36 -35.48 33.50
N VAL A 101 -12.85 -34.89 32.39
CA VAL A 101 -14.15 -35.19 31.79
C VAL A 101 -14.01 -35.87 30.45
N ASP A 102 -14.78 -36.93 30.19
CA ASP A 102 -14.73 -37.60 28.90
C ASP A 102 -15.54 -36.82 27.84
N PHE A 103 -14.87 -36.41 26.77
CA PHE A 103 -15.48 -35.76 25.61
C PHE A 103 -16.60 -36.57 24.96
N THR A 104 -16.62 -37.89 25.13
CA THR A 104 -17.65 -38.77 24.54
C THR A 104 -19.05 -38.58 25.14
N ASP A 105 -19.16 -37.91 26.27
CA ASP A 105 -20.40 -37.66 26.98
C ASP A 105 -21.13 -36.40 26.56
N PHE A 106 -20.47 -35.55 25.74
CA PHE A 106 -21.08 -34.32 25.28
C PHE A 106 -22.36 -34.56 24.47
N ASP A 107 -23.36 -33.73 24.72
CA ASP A 107 -24.58 -33.74 23.98
C ASP A 107 -24.39 -33.26 22.52
N ARG A 108 -25.39 -33.57 21.66
CA ARG A 108 -25.31 -33.18 20.24
C ARG A 108 -25.24 -31.65 20.05
N ALA A 109 -25.87 -30.86 20.93
CA ALA A 109 -25.92 -29.43 20.84
C ALA A 109 -24.53 -28.82 21.15
N ALA A 110 -23.85 -29.35 22.18
CA ALA A 110 -22.48 -28.97 22.54
C ALA A 110 -21.50 -29.27 21.41
N VAL A 111 -21.57 -30.44 20.78
CA VAL A 111 -20.70 -30.81 19.65
C VAL A 111 -20.94 -29.90 18.44
N VAL A 112 -22.18 -29.54 18.14
CA VAL A 112 -22.47 -28.58 17.05
C VAL A 112 -21.93 -27.18 17.38
N LEU A 113 -22.05 -26.75 18.64
CA LEU A 113 -21.51 -25.49 19.11
C LEU A 113 -19.99 -25.47 18.98
N ALA A 114 -19.26 -26.50 19.45
CA ALA A 114 -17.82 -26.63 19.30
C ALA A 114 -17.37 -26.45 17.84
N LYS A 115 -18.03 -27.19 16.93
CA LYS A 115 -17.76 -27.10 15.49
C LYS A 115 -17.94 -25.68 14.94
N ASN A 116 -18.99 -24.98 15.36
CA ASN A 116 -19.27 -23.63 14.88
C ASN A 116 -18.28 -22.61 15.44
N VAL A 117 -17.95 -22.69 16.73
CA VAL A 117 -16.95 -21.83 17.39
C VAL A 117 -15.58 -22.04 16.74
N MET A 118 -15.15 -23.29 16.56
CA MET A 118 -13.88 -23.61 15.90
C MET A 118 -13.81 -23.05 14.47
N LYS A 119 -14.87 -23.24 13.68
CA LYS A 119 -14.94 -22.67 12.33
C LYS A 119 -14.86 -21.13 12.34
N GLN A 120 -15.49 -20.50 13.31
CA GLN A 120 -15.45 -19.06 13.47
C GLN A 120 -14.03 -18.59 13.80
N LYS A 121 -13.36 -19.23 14.79
CA LYS A 121 -12.01 -18.87 15.21
C LYS A 121 -10.97 -19.08 14.10
N ILE A 122 -11.06 -20.17 13.36
CA ILE A 122 -10.19 -20.42 12.20
C ILE A 122 -10.39 -19.32 11.16
N ARG A 123 -11.62 -18.90 10.86
CA ARG A 123 -11.87 -17.80 9.92
C ARG A 123 -11.36 -16.45 10.43
N GLU A 124 -11.45 -16.19 11.74
CA GLU A 124 -10.91 -14.98 12.35
C GLU A 124 -9.38 -14.95 12.24
N ALA A 125 -8.73 -16.10 12.50
CA ALA A 125 -7.29 -16.26 12.36
C ALA A 125 -6.82 -16.10 10.89
N GLU A 126 -7.51 -16.73 9.92
CA GLU A 126 -7.25 -16.54 8.49
C GLU A 126 -7.34 -15.06 8.10
N LYS A 127 -8.36 -14.35 8.60
CA LYS A 127 -8.52 -12.92 8.36
C LYS A 127 -7.40 -12.09 8.99
N ALA A 128 -6.96 -12.44 10.18
CA ALA A 128 -5.85 -11.74 10.83
C ALA A 128 -4.55 -11.88 10.01
N LEU A 129 -4.23 -13.09 9.56
CA LEU A 129 -3.06 -13.34 8.70
C LEU A 129 -3.13 -12.58 7.36
N VAL A 130 -4.29 -12.60 6.70
CA VAL A 130 -4.47 -11.83 5.46
C VAL A 130 -4.31 -10.33 5.72
N TYR A 131 -4.83 -9.83 6.84
CA TYR A 131 -4.66 -8.42 7.20
C TYR A 131 -3.19 -8.07 7.42
N GLU A 132 -2.45 -8.85 8.20
CA GLU A 132 -1.02 -8.66 8.45
C GLU A 132 -0.19 -8.72 7.17
N GLU A 133 -0.52 -9.62 6.25
CA GLU A 133 0.19 -9.77 4.97
C GLU A 133 -0.03 -8.59 4.02
N TYR A 134 -1.23 -7.99 4.02
CA TYR A 134 -1.63 -7.01 3.00
C TYR A 134 -1.85 -5.58 3.53
N CYS A 135 -1.86 -5.33 4.84
CA CYS A 135 -2.11 -3.98 5.39
C CYS A 135 -1.08 -2.96 4.93
N ASP A 136 0.18 -3.34 4.85
CA ASP A 136 1.29 -2.48 4.41
C ASP A 136 1.43 -2.40 2.88
N LYS A 137 0.67 -3.22 2.14
CA LYS A 137 0.67 -3.26 0.67
C LYS A 137 -0.46 -2.43 0.05
N VAL A 138 -1.11 -1.57 0.83
CA VAL A 138 -2.07 -0.60 0.28
C VAL A 138 -1.34 0.32 -0.69
N ASP A 139 -2.00 0.63 -1.82
CA ASP A 139 -1.44 1.34 -2.95
C ASP A 139 -0.33 0.60 -3.73
N GLU A 140 0.01 -0.64 -3.39
CA GLU A 140 0.90 -1.47 -4.21
C GLU A 140 0.17 -2.16 -5.35
N MET A 141 0.89 -2.34 -6.45
CA MET A 141 0.41 -3.06 -7.63
C MET A 141 0.82 -4.53 -7.54
N VAL A 142 -0.16 -5.41 -7.65
CA VAL A 142 0.04 -6.87 -7.60
C VAL A 142 -0.52 -7.53 -8.85
N LEU A 143 0.13 -8.64 -9.25
CA LEU A 143 -0.37 -9.52 -10.28
C LEU A 143 -1.35 -10.51 -9.64
N GLY A 144 -2.53 -10.65 -10.21
CA GLY A 144 -3.51 -11.64 -9.80
C GLY A 144 -4.09 -12.40 -10.99
N THR A 145 -4.89 -13.42 -10.70
CA THR A 145 -5.64 -14.19 -11.70
C THR A 145 -7.13 -14.00 -11.43
N ILE A 146 -7.90 -13.75 -12.48
CA ILE A 146 -9.36 -13.60 -12.37
C ILE A 146 -9.99 -14.96 -12.07
N GLU A 147 -10.64 -15.08 -10.92
CA GLU A 147 -11.29 -16.31 -10.48
C GLU A 147 -12.75 -16.36 -10.88
N THR A 148 -13.49 -15.25 -10.71
CA THR A 148 -14.91 -15.17 -10.99
C THR A 148 -15.29 -13.80 -11.49
N VAL A 149 -16.13 -13.74 -12.51
CA VAL A 149 -16.67 -12.51 -13.08
C VAL A 149 -18.17 -12.42 -12.86
N GLU A 150 -18.59 -11.48 -12.03
CA GLU A 150 -19.97 -11.19 -11.72
C GLU A 150 -20.39 -9.83 -12.28
N GLU A 151 -21.67 -9.56 -12.42
CA GLU A 151 -22.18 -8.28 -12.94
C GLU A 151 -21.70 -7.06 -12.12
N LYS A 152 -21.60 -7.21 -10.80
CA LYS A 152 -21.29 -6.13 -9.84
C LYS A 152 -19.84 -6.07 -9.40
N PHE A 153 -19.10 -7.16 -9.52
CA PHE A 153 -17.73 -7.28 -9.08
C PHE A 153 -16.96 -8.38 -9.82
N VAL A 154 -15.66 -8.31 -9.75
CA VAL A 154 -14.74 -9.37 -10.20
C VAL A 154 -13.94 -9.84 -8.99
N ILE A 155 -13.78 -11.14 -8.82
CA ILE A 155 -12.91 -11.74 -7.82
C ILE A 155 -11.56 -12.03 -8.48
N VAL A 156 -10.51 -11.54 -7.85
CA VAL A 156 -9.13 -11.71 -8.29
C VAL A 156 -8.35 -12.47 -7.22
N ASN A 157 -7.75 -13.57 -7.59
CA ASN A 157 -6.82 -14.31 -6.75
C ASN A 157 -5.46 -13.59 -6.77
N ILE A 158 -5.03 -13.08 -5.63
CA ILE A 158 -3.76 -12.33 -5.48
C ILE A 158 -2.69 -13.15 -4.74
N GLY A 159 -2.81 -14.48 -4.80
CA GLY A 159 -1.89 -15.44 -4.18
C GLY A 159 -2.49 -16.07 -2.93
N LYS A 160 -2.29 -15.47 -1.76
CA LYS A 160 -2.78 -16.06 -0.49
C LYS A 160 -4.27 -15.81 -0.22
N THR A 161 -4.89 -14.86 -0.91
CA THR A 161 -6.29 -14.49 -0.69
C THR A 161 -6.98 -14.06 -1.98
N PHE A 162 -8.30 -13.98 -1.89
CA PHE A 162 -9.15 -13.42 -2.92
C PHE A 162 -9.46 -11.96 -2.64
N ALA A 163 -9.20 -11.11 -3.62
CA ALA A 163 -9.53 -9.69 -3.59
C ALA A 163 -10.76 -9.40 -4.45
N MET A 164 -11.54 -8.41 -4.05
CA MET A 164 -12.73 -8.00 -4.80
C MET A 164 -12.50 -6.67 -5.51
N MET A 165 -12.74 -6.67 -6.82
CA MET A 165 -12.76 -5.48 -7.67
C MET A 165 -14.21 -5.10 -7.97
N LYS A 166 -14.74 -4.09 -7.26
CA LYS A 166 -16.09 -3.57 -7.46
C LYS A 166 -16.27 -3.01 -8.87
N LYS A 167 -17.51 -2.92 -9.39
CA LYS A 167 -17.78 -2.35 -10.72
C LYS A 167 -17.22 -0.93 -10.92
N SER A 168 -17.26 -0.09 -9.88
CA SER A 168 -16.67 1.25 -9.88
C SER A 168 -15.14 1.27 -9.89
N ALA A 169 -14.51 0.16 -9.53
CA ALA A 169 -13.07 -0.03 -9.49
C ALA A 169 -12.50 -0.68 -10.77
N GLN A 170 -13.39 -1.05 -11.70
CA GLN A 170 -13.07 -1.60 -13.01
C GLN A 170 -12.91 -0.49 -14.05
N ILE A 171 -12.11 -0.75 -15.08
CA ILE A 171 -12.05 0.14 -16.26
C ILE A 171 -13.25 -0.19 -17.16
N PRO A 172 -14.11 0.77 -17.51
CA PRO A 172 -15.36 0.49 -18.22
C PRO A 172 -15.19 -0.12 -19.62
N THR A 173 -14.04 0.08 -20.24
CA THR A 173 -13.70 -0.42 -21.58
C THR A 173 -13.09 -1.81 -21.58
N GLU A 174 -12.73 -2.35 -20.39
CA GLU A 174 -12.12 -3.65 -20.25
C GLU A 174 -13.16 -4.77 -20.18
N HIS A 175 -12.78 -5.93 -20.73
CA HIS A 175 -13.53 -7.16 -20.65
C HIS A 175 -12.73 -8.20 -19.87
N TYR A 176 -13.23 -8.58 -18.71
CA TYR A 176 -12.61 -9.53 -17.81
C TYR A 176 -13.08 -10.95 -18.12
N LYS A 177 -12.16 -11.93 -18.12
CA LYS A 177 -12.45 -13.34 -18.30
C LYS A 177 -11.81 -14.16 -17.20
N GLU A 178 -12.49 -15.18 -16.76
CA GLU A 178 -11.97 -16.15 -15.77
C GLU A 178 -10.71 -16.82 -16.30
N GLY A 179 -9.69 -16.91 -15.45
CA GLY A 179 -8.38 -17.47 -15.77
C GLY A 179 -7.37 -16.47 -16.35
N ASP A 180 -7.78 -15.26 -16.73
CA ASP A 180 -6.83 -14.24 -17.21
C ASP A 180 -6.00 -13.66 -16.07
N ASN A 181 -4.72 -13.40 -16.35
CA ASN A 181 -3.85 -12.67 -15.44
C ASN A 181 -4.10 -11.17 -15.57
N ILE A 182 -4.12 -10.48 -14.44
CA ILE A 182 -4.45 -9.07 -14.38
C ILE A 182 -3.61 -8.34 -13.31
N LEU A 183 -3.13 -7.15 -13.65
CA LEU A 183 -2.50 -6.25 -12.69
C LEU A 183 -3.58 -5.43 -11.99
N VAL A 184 -3.50 -5.34 -10.68
CA VAL A 184 -4.43 -4.56 -9.85
C VAL A 184 -3.70 -3.85 -8.74
N VAL A 185 -4.25 -2.73 -8.26
CA VAL A 185 -3.73 -2.04 -7.06
C VAL A 185 -4.63 -2.36 -5.88
N ILE A 186 -4.02 -2.68 -4.75
CA ILE A 186 -4.72 -2.87 -3.48
C ILE A 186 -5.15 -1.49 -2.98
N THR A 187 -6.45 -1.28 -2.82
CA THR A 187 -6.99 0.02 -2.40
C THR A 187 -7.39 0.06 -0.94
N GLU A 188 -7.77 -1.07 -0.39
CA GLU A 188 -8.25 -1.16 0.98
C GLU A 188 -8.08 -2.58 1.52
N VAL A 189 -7.65 -2.69 2.77
CA VAL A 189 -7.57 -3.95 3.51
C VAL A 189 -8.33 -3.81 4.82
N ASN A 190 -9.38 -4.60 5.00
CA ASN A 190 -10.29 -4.52 6.13
C ASN A 190 -10.06 -5.67 7.11
N LYS A 191 -9.80 -5.37 8.39
CA LYS A 191 -9.62 -6.38 9.43
C LYS A 191 -10.93 -7.08 9.79
N GLU A 192 -11.99 -6.30 9.99
CA GLU A 192 -13.29 -6.79 10.45
C GLU A 192 -14.38 -6.54 9.40
N THR A 193 -14.55 -7.46 8.46
CA THR A 193 -15.59 -7.35 7.44
C THR A 193 -16.35 -8.67 7.28
N LYS A 194 -17.65 -8.56 6.93
CA LYS A 194 -18.45 -9.72 6.50
C LYS A 194 -18.26 -10.03 5.01
N GLY A 195 -17.70 -9.09 4.24
CA GLY A 195 -17.43 -9.21 2.81
C GLY A 195 -15.98 -9.58 2.48
N ALA A 196 -15.53 -9.18 1.31
CA ALA A 196 -14.13 -9.32 0.90
C ALA A 196 -13.23 -8.43 1.77
N GLN A 197 -12.12 -9.00 2.22
CA GLN A 197 -11.19 -8.35 3.10
C GLN A 197 -10.26 -7.39 2.33
N VAL A 198 -9.83 -7.79 1.15
CA VAL A 198 -8.97 -6.99 0.28
C VAL A 198 -9.79 -6.47 -0.89
N LEU A 199 -9.75 -5.16 -1.08
CA LEU A 199 -10.33 -4.48 -2.25
C LEU A 199 -9.22 -4.05 -3.19
N VAL A 200 -9.46 -4.24 -4.47
CA VAL A 200 -8.51 -3.88 -5.52
C VAL A 200 -9.17 -3.03 -6.61
N SER A 201 -8.35 -2.29 -7.32
CA SER A 201 -8.83 -1.41 -8.39
C SER A 201 -7.84 -1.28 -9.55
N ARG A 202 -8.38 -1.08 -10.75
CA ARG A 202 -7.67 -0.61 -11.94
C ARG A 202 -8.08 0.80 -12.34
N ALA A 203 -9.15 1.33 -11.74
CA ALA A 203 -9.72 2.64 -12.07
C ALA A 203 -9.06 3.81 -11.32
N THR A 204 -8.28 3.57 -10.27
CA THR A 204 -7.63 4.61 -9.46
C THR A 204 -6.46 5.29 -10.19
N PRO A 205 -6.16 6.56 -9.91
CA PRO A 205 -4.94 7.22 -10.38
C PRO A 205 -3.66 6.51 -9.93
N VAL A 206 -3.68 5.89 -8.74
CA VAL A 206 -2.55 5.12 -8.18
C VAL A 206 -2.13 3.99 -9.12
N PHE A 207 -3.09 3.32 -9.77
CA PHE A 207 -2.78 2.27 -10.74
C PHE A 207 -1.89 2.78 -11.89
N VAL A 208 -2.22 3.96 -12.44
CA VAL A 208 -1.41 4.58 -13.49
C VAL A 208 -0.03 4.99 -12.94
N ARG A 209 0.03 5.55 -11.72
CA ARG A 209 1.31 5.87 -11.06
C ARG A 209 2.22 4.65 -10.98
N ARG A 210 1.71 3.52 -10.50
CA ARG A 210 2.48 2.27 -10.37
C ARG A 210 2.91 1.70 -11.72
N LEU A 211 2.11 1.86 -12.77
CA LEU A 211 2.53 1.49 -14.13
C LEU A 211 3.70 2.34 -14.60
N PHE A 212 3.67 3.66 -14.36
CA PHE A 212 4.80 4.53 -14.69
C PHE A 212 6.05 4.22 -13.87
N GLU A 213 5.93 3.95 -12.58
CA GLU A 213 7.05 3.54 -11.72
C GLU A 213 7.70 2.24 -12.23
N ARG A 214 6.93 1.31 -12.78
CA ARG A 214 7.44 0.06 -13.35
C ARG A 214 8.15 0.26 -14.69
N GLU A 215 7.61 1.11 -15.57
CA GLU A 215 8.11 1.28 -16.93
C GLU A 215 9.19 2.38 -17.07
N VAL A 216 9.27 3.31 -16.10
CA VAL A 216 10.15 4.48 -16.15
C VAL A 216 11.11 4.45 -14.97
N PRO A 217 12.38 4.00 -15.18
CA PRO A 217 13.36 3.89 -14.10
C PRO A 217 13.66 5.21 -13.41
N GLU A 218 13.57 6.32 -14.12
CA GLU A 218 13.79 7.66 -13.58
C GLU A 218 12.73 8.05 -12.53
N ILE A 219 11.50 7.55 -12.68
CA ILE A 219 10.43 7.71 -11.68
C ILE A 219 10.68 6.76 -10.51
N TYR A 220 11.01 5.49 -10.78
CA TYR A 220 11.30 4.51 -9.74
C TYR A 220 12.45 4.96 -8.83
N ASN A 221 13.48 5.57 -9.40
CA ASN A 221 14.63 6.08 -8.66
C ASN A 221 14.40 7.45 -8.01
N GLY A 222 13.22 8.06 -8.14
CA GLY A 222 12.88 9.35 -7.56
C GLY A 222 13.53 10.56 -8.24
N ILE A 223 14.14 10.42 -9.41
CA ILE A 223 14.70 11.53 -10.19
C ILE A 223 13.57 12.35 -10.80
N ILE A 224 12.53 11.67 -11.29
CA ILE A 224 11.30 12.28 -11.78
C ILE A 224 10.18 11.95 -10.81
N GLU A 225 9.41 12.96 -10.43
CA GLU A 225 8.26 12.84 -9.54
C GLU A 225 6.97 13.07 -10.32
N ILE A 226 5.99 12.19 -10.12
CA ILE A 226 4.62 12.42 -10.58
C ILE A 226 3.91 13.27 -9.53
N LYS A 227 3.77 14.57 -9.79
CA LYS A 227 3.15 15.54 -8.87
C LYS A 227 1.63 15.37 -8.78
N ALA A 228 0.96 15.17 -9.91
CA ALA A 228 -0.49 15.03 -9.94
C ALA A 228 -0.95 14.13 -11.10
N ILE A 229 -2.06 13.42 -10.87
CA ILE A 229 -2.74 12.61 -11.87
C ILE A 229 -4.24 12.90 -11.82
N ALA A 230 -4.82 13.24 -12.97
CA ALA A 230 -6.27 13.30 -13.14
C ALA A 230 -6.69 12.28 -14.21
N ARG A 231 -7.66 11.43 -13.89
CA ARG A 231 -8.03 10.29 -14.72
C ARG A 231 -9.54 10.16 -14.88
N ASP A 232 -9.96 9.84 -16.10
CA ASP A 232 -11.26 9.27 -16.46
C ASP A 232 -10.98 7.85 -17.00
N PRO A 233 -11.18 6.79 -16.19
CA PRO A 233 -10.75 5.44 -16.52
C PRO A 233 -11.28 4.92 -17.84
N GLY A 234 -10.40 4.36 -18.67
CA GLY A 234 -10.73 3.83 -20.00
C GLY A 234 -10.86 4.88 -21.10
N GLU A 235 -10.71 6.18 -20.78
CA GLU A 235 -10.85 7.23 -21.76
C GLU A 235 -9.59 8.12 -21.86
N ARG A 236 -9.23 8.80 -20.78
CA ARG A 236 -8.09 9.73 -20.78
C ARG A 236 -7.51 9.95 -19.38
N CYS A 237 -6.21 10.08 -19.33
CA CYS A 237 -5.44 10.41 -18.15
C CYS A 237 -4.52 11.61 -18.42
N LYS A 238 -4.40 12.52 -17.45
CA LYS A 238 -3.44 13.62 -17.46
C LYS A 238 -2.46 13.44 -16.31
N ILE A 239 -1.16 13.62 -16.60
CA ILE A 239 -0.08 13.38 -15.64
C ILE A 239 0.84 14.58 -15.68
N ALA A 240 1.02 15.21 -14.51
CA ALA A 240 1.97 16.27 -14.30
C ALA A 240 3.25 15.68 -13.69
N VAL A 241 4.38 15.84 -14.37
CA VAL A 241 5.68 15.30 -13.98
C VAL A 241 6.67 16.43 -13.69
N TYR A 242 7.56 16.20 -12.74
CA TYR A 242 8.59 17.15 -12.36
C TYR A 242 9.95 16.44 -12.26
N SER A 243 11.00 17.03 -12.81
CA SER A 243 12.36 16.50 -12.67
C SER A 243 13.11 17.24 -11.57
N HIS A 244 13.73 16.49 -10.65
CA HIS A 244 14.64 17.03 -9.64
C HIS A 244 16.04 17.30 -10.23
N ASN A 245 16.31 16.84 -11.46
CA ASN A 245 17.55 17.06 -12.19
C ASN A 245 17.27 17.91 -13.44
N GLU A 246 17.82 19.11 -13.50
CA GLU A 246 17.62 20.06 -14.60
C GLU A 246 18.12 19.53 -15.97
N ASN A 247 19.00 18.53 -15.98
CA ASN A 247 19.52 17.93 -17.21
C ASN A 247 18.64 16.81 -17.78
N ILE A 248 17.54 16.45 -17.11
CA ILE A 248 16.66 15.36 -17.52
C ILE A 248 15.29 15.92 -17.90
N ASP A 249 14.90 15.73 -19.16
CA ASP A 249 13.55 16.04 -19.64
C ASP A 249 12.55 15.03 -19.05
N PRO A 250 11.66 15.48 -18.13
CA PRO A 250 10.71 14.57 -17.48
C PRO A 250 9.67 14.01 -18.44
N ILE A 251 9.28 14.75 -19.48
CA ILE A 251 8.30 14.31 -20.46
C ILE A 251 8.92 13.25 -21.38
N GLY A 252 10.11 13.55 -21.91
CA GLY A 252 10.83 12.64 -22.79
C GLY A 252 11.16 11.31 -22.12
N ALA A 253 11.58 11.33 -20.85
CA ALA A 253 11.86 10.12 -20.08
C ALA A 253 10.61 9.24 -19.90
N CYS A 254 9.47 9.85 -19.59
CA CYS A 254 8.18 9.14 -19.45
C CYS A 254 7.66 8.56 -20.79
N ILE A 255 7.85 9.27 -21.88
CA ILE A 255 7.45 8.82 -23.21
C ILE A 255 8.34 7.65 -23.69
N GLY A 256 9.65 7.77 -23.44
CA GLY A 256 10.66 6.81 -23.84
C GLY A 256 11.00 6.85 -25.33
N PRO A 257 12.02 6.07 -25.77
CA PRO A 257 12.46 6.05 -27.15
C PRO A 257 11.32 5.66 -28.11
N ARG A 258 11.00 6.56 -29.03
CA ARG A 258 9.89 6.37 -30.01
C ARG A 258 8.53 6.13 -29.38
N GLY A 259 8.31 6.55 -28.13
CA GLY A 259 7.08 6.36 -27.41
C GLY A 259 6.89 4.97 -26.79
N SER A 260 7.94 4.15 -26.72
CA SER A 260 7.84 2.74 -26.30
C SER A 260 7.28 2.59 -24.89
N ARG A 261 7.75 3.40 -23.90
CA ARG A 261 7.35 3.28 -22.51
C ARG A 261 5.86 3.65 -22.32
N VAL A 262 5.45 4.80 -22.83
CA VAL A 262 4.06 5.24 -22.72
C VAL A 262 3.11 4.32 -23.51
N GLN A 263 3.55 3.75 -24.64
CA GLN A 263 2.76 2.83 -25.43
C GLN A 263 2.47 1.53 -24.67
N THR A 264 3.45 0.95 -23.97
CA THR A 264 3.26 -0.21 -23.11
C THR A 264 2.19 0.06 -22.03
N ILE A 265 2.22 1.26 -21.43
CA ILE A 265 1.23 1.65 -20.42
C ILE A 265 -0.16 1.82 -21.06
N ILE A 266 -0.24 2.44 -22.24
CA ILE A 266 -1.51 2.61 -22.99
C ILE A 266 -2.11 1.24 -23.36
N GLU A 267 -1.29 0.26 -23.73
CA GLU A 267 -1.73 -1.10 -24.03
C GLU A 267 -2.25 -1.81 -22.77
N GLU A 268 -1.56 -1.70 -21.63
CA GLU A 268 -2.03 -2.23 -20.34
C GLU A 268 -3.37 -1.58 -19.92
N LEU A 269 -3.59 -0.31 -20.26
CA LEU A 269 -4.83 0.42 -19.99
C LEU A 269 -5.88 0.29 -21.08
N HIS A 270 -5.71 -0.67 -22.00
CA HIS A 270 -6.65 -0.95 -23.12
C HIS A 270 -7.00 0.27 -23.97
N GLY A 271 -5.99 1.10 -24.28
CA GLY A 271 -6.12 2.23 -25.18
C GLY A 271 -6.54 3.55 -24.53
N GLU A 272 -6.47 3.67 -23.21
CA GLU A 272 -6.66 4.94 -22.49
C GLU A 272 -5.60 5.95 -22.94
N LYS A 273 -6.03 7.15 -23.34
CA LYS A 273 -5.11 8.20 -23.80
C LYS A 273 -4.41 8.85 -22.63
N ILE A 274 -3.10 9.02 -22.74
CA ILE A 274 -2.27 9.62 -21.70
C ILE A 274 -1.67 10.93 -22.21
N ASP A 275 -1.94 12.03 -21.51
CA ASP A 275 -1.31 13.33 -21.72
C ASP A 275 -0.31 13.58 -20.62
N ILE A 276 0.96 13.71 -20.96
CA ILE A 276 2.05 14.00 -20.03
C ILE A 276 2.50 15.43 -20.24
N PHE A 277 2.64 16.20 -19.17
CA PHE A 277 3.11 17.56 -19.22
C PHE A 277 3.94 17.89 -17.96
N GLU A 278 4.73 18.93 -18.06
CA GLU A 278 5.62 19.35 -16.99
C GLU A 278 4.84 20.10 -15.91
N TRP A 279 5.10 19.76 -14.65
CA TRP A 279 4.60 20.47 -13.49
C TRP A 279 5.31 21.82 -13.36
N SER A 280 4.57 22.85 -13.04
CA SER A 280 5.11 24.15 -12.64
C SER A 280 4.46 24.60 -11.32
N ASP A 281 5.28 25.21 -10.45
CA ASP A 281 4.79 25.87 -9.24
C ASP A 281 4.05 27.19 -9.59
N ASN A 282 4.25 27.72 -10.79
CA ASN A 282 3.46 28.82 -11.32
C ASN A 282 2.11 28.31 -11.78
N ILE A 283 1.06 28.71 -11.09
CA ILE A 283 -0.33 28.25 -11.39
C ILE A 283 -0.76 28.59 -12.82
N SER A 284 -0.33 29.73 -13.37
CA SER A 284 -0.65 30.13 -14.74
C SER A 284 -0.03 29.18 -15.75
N GLU A 285 1.21 28.84 -15.58
CA GLU A 285 1.96 27.90 -16.43
C GLU A 285 1.42 26.47 -16.24
N LEU A 286 1.18 26.03 -15.01
CA LEU A 286 0.60 24.71 -14.71
C LEU A 286 -0.73 24.50 -15.41
N ILE A 287 -1.62 25.50 -15.38
CA ILE A 287 -2.93 25.41 -16.03
C ILE A 287 -2.80 25.42 -17.55
N ALA A 288 -1.93 26.26 -18.10
CA ALA A 288 -1.65 26.27 -19.54
C ALA A 288 -1.15 24.90 -20.01
N ASN A 289 -0.17 24.31 -19.29
CA ASN A 289 0.34 22.97 -19.55
C ASN A 289 -0.73 21.89 -19.39
N ALA A 290 -1.58 21.98 -18.36
CA ALA A 290 -2.64 21.03 -18.10
C ALA A 290 -3.72 20.99 -19.19
N LEU A 291 -3.88 22.04 -19.99
CA LEU A 291 -4.79 22.07 -21.13
C LEU A 291 -4.19 21.45 -22.40
N SER A 292 -2.94 20.99 -22.37
CA SER A 292 -2.33 20.25 -23.48
C SER A 292 -3.33 19.21 -24.07
N PRO A 293 -3.38 19.02 -25.38
CA PRO A 293 -2.51 19.56 -26.44
C PRO A 293 -2.86 20.97 -26.96
N SER A 294 -3.80 21.70 -26.33
CA SER A 294 -4.01 23.10 -26.66
C SER A 294 -2.94 23.99 -26.02
N VAL A 295 -2.64 25.10 -26.66
CA VAL A 295 -1.69 26.09 -26.16
C VAL A 295 -2.48 27.28 -25.62
N GLY A 296 -2.35 27.56 -24.31
CA GLY A 296 -2.89 28.76 -23.71
C GLY A 296 -2.06 30.00 -24.05
N VAL A 297 -2.72 31.12 -24.32
CA VAL A 297 -2.06 32.41 -24.59
C VAL A 297 -1.82 33.17 -23.30
N ALA A 298 -2.80 33.14 -22.38
CA ALA A 298 -2.72 33.83 -21.12
C ALA A 298 -3.63 33.14 -20.07
N VAL A 299 -3.27 33.28 -18.81
CA VAL A 299 -4.09 32.86 -17.66
C VAL A 299 -4.26 34.06 -16.75
N ILE A 300 -5.52 34.40 -16.43
CA ILE A 300 -5.86 35.58 -15.64
C ILE A 300 -6.86 35.22 -14.53
N PRO A 301 -6.95 35.99 -13.43
CA PRO A 301 -7.93 35.75 -12.39
C PRO A 301 -9.37 35.94 -12.90
N ASN A 302 -10.29 35.13 -12.41
CA ASN A 302 -11.72 35.33 -12.68
C ASN A 302 -12.36 36.08 -11.49
N GLU A 303 -12.60 37.35 -11.65
CA GLU A 303 -13.18 38.22 -10.60
C GLU A 303 -14.58 37.75 -10.13
N ASN A 304 -15.30 37.00 -10.97
CA ASN A 304 -16.66 36.55 -10.70
C ASN A 304 -16.71 35.23 -9.90
N VAL A 305 -15.59 34.53 -9.80
CA VAL A 305 -15.52 33.19 -9.17
C VAL A 305 -14.36 33.15 -8.18
N LYS A 306 -14.66 32.88 -6.91
CA LYS A 306 -13.61 32.70 -5.90
C LYS A 306 -12.68 31.57 -6.33
N ASP A 307 -11.38 31.83 -6.34
CA ASP A 307 -10.31 30.92 -6.75
C ASP A 307 -10.48 30.41 -8.20
N GLY A 308 -11.16 31.20 -9.04
CA GLY A 308 -11.37 30.93 -10.46
C GLY A 308 -10.29 31.57 -11.33
N LEU A 309 -9.95 30.92 -12.42
CA LEU A 309 -9.01 31.41 -13.42
C LEU A 309 -9.64 31.32 -14.81
N ILE A 310 -9.37 32.33 -15.65
CA ILE A 310 -9.75 32.35 -17.05
C ILE A 310 -8.52 32.02 -17.86
N VAL A 311 -8.60 31.01 -18.71
CA VAL A 311 -7.56 30.68 -19.67
C VAL A 311 -7.97 31.18 -21.04
N VAL A 312 -7.15 32.04 -21.59
CA VAL A 312 -7.36 32.58 -22.95
C VAL A 312 -6.61 31.70 -23.94
N VAL A 313 -7.32 31.25 -24.94
CA VAL A 313 -6.78 30.38 -26.01
C VAL A 313 -7.07 30.99 -27.38
N PRO A 314 -6.28 30.69 -28.41
CA PRO A 314 -6.59 31.09 -29.77
C PRO A 314 -7.96 30.55 -30.21
N ASP A 315 -8.72 31.30 -31.01
CA ASP A 315 -10.09 30.92 -31.44
C ASP A 315 -10.14 29.51 -32.06
N ASN A 316 -9.13 29.18 -32.88
CA ASN A 316 -9.03 27.86 -33.52
C ASN A 316 -8.73 26.71 -32.57
N GLN A 317 -8.31 26.99 -31.32
CA GLN A 317 -7.96 25.98 -30.30
C GLN A 317 -9.02 25.86 -29.22
N LEU A 318 -10.04 26.72 -29.17
CA LEU A 318 -11.07 26.73 -28.13
C LEU A 318 -11.74 25.34 -27.97
N SER A 319 -12.15 24.73 -29.08
CA SER A 319 -12.75 23.38 -29.05
C SER A 319 -11.80 22.30 -28.56
N LEU A 320 -10.49 22.42 -28.85
CA LEU A 320 -9.45 21.50 -28.40
C LEU A 320 -9.18 21.66 -26.89
N ALA A 321 -9.13 22.91 -26.42
CA ALA A 321 -8.94 23.23 -24.99
C ALA A 321 -10.08 22.71 -24.14
N ILE A 322 -11.32 22.87 -24.57
CA ILE A 322 -12.50 22.32 -23.90
C ILE A 322 -12.51 20.79 -24.01
N GLY A 323 -12.22 20.27 -25.20
CA GLY A 323 -12.22 18.84 -25.51
C GLY A 323 -13.63 18.27 -25.66
N LYS A 324 -13.72 17.02 -26.17
CA LYS A 324 -14.99 16.32 -26.37
C LYS A 324 -15.77 16.20 -25.04
N ARG A 325 -16.99 16.77 -25.00
CA ARG A 325 -17.83 16.82 -23.80
C ARG A 325 -17.18 17.53 -22.58
N GLY A 326 -16.25 18.44 -22.79
CA GLY A 326 -15.56 19.18 -21.74
C GLY A 326 -14.55 18.34 -20.95
N LYS A 327 -14.10 17.19 -21.47
CA LYS A 327 -13.21 16.28 -20.73
C LYS A 327 -11.83 16.85 -20.48
N ASN A 328 -11.24 17.55 -21.47
CA ASN A 328 -9.93 18.14 -21.32
C ASN A 328 -9.91 19.18 -20.19
N ALA A 329 -10.87 20.12 -20.23
CA ALA A 329 -11.06 21.13 -19.18
C ALA A 329 -11.35 20.51 -17.81
N ARG A 330 -12.23 19.49 -17.75
CA ARG A 330 -12.57 18.82 -16.48
C ARG A 330 -11.37 18.11 -15.84
N LEU A 331 -10.53 17.46 -16.63
CA LEU A 331 -9.32 16.81 -16.14
C LEU A 331 -8.29 17.84 -15.65
N ALA A 332 -8.15 18.97 -16.37
CA ALA A 332 -7.30 20.07 -15.93
C ALA A 332 -7.78 20.67 -14.59
N VAL A 333 -9.09 20.89 -14.42
CA VAL A 333 -9.68 21.32 -13.14
C VAL A 333 -9.41 20.33 -12.02
N LYS A 334 -9.60 19.01 -12.26
CA LYS A 334 -9.33 17.97 -11.26
C LYS A 334 -7.86 17.91 -10.89
N LEU A 335 -6.96 18.11 -11.83
CA LEU A 335 -5.52 18.03 -11.61
C LEU A 335 -4.98 19.23 -10.84
N THR A 336 -5.41 20.44 -11.21
CA THR A 336 -4.91 21.70 -10.63
C THR A 336 -5.68 22.12 -9.38
N ASN A 337 -6.86 21.51 -9.13
CA ASN A 337 -7.80 21.88 -8.07
C ASN A 337 -8.27 23.35 -8.15
N HIS A 338 -8.24 23.95 -9.33
CA HIS A 338 -8.72 25.32 -9.58
C HIS A 338 -9.93 25.29 -10.53
N LYS A 339 -10.82 26.24 -10.36
CA LYS A 339 -11.93 26.46 -11.30
C LYS A 339 -11.38 27.15 -12.53
N ILE A 340 -11.50 26.51 -13.68
CA ILE A 340 -10.98 27.00 -14.96
C ILE A 340 -12.15 27.35 -15.87
N ASP A 341 -12.18 28.58 -16.36
CA ASP A 341 -13.05 29.05 -17.45
C ASP A 341 -12.18 29.25 -18.69
N ILE A 342 -12.61 28.73 -19.84
CA ILE A 342 -11.83 28.82 -21.08
C ILE A 342 -12.54 29.74 -22.03
N LYS A 343 -11.84 30.78 -22.49
CA LYS A 343 -12.34 31.79 -23.41
C LYS A 343 -11.41 31.94 -24.59
N SER A 344 -11.98 32.34 -25.75
CA SER A 344 -11.18 32.67 -26.91
C SER A 344 -10.64 34.09 -26.83
N GLU A 345 -9.62 34.39 -27.64
CA GLU A 345 -9.07 35.73 -27.78
C GLU A 345 -10.14 36.72 -28.25
N SER A 346 -10.98 36.33 -29.22
CA SER A 346 -12.10 37.16 -29.73
C SER A 346 -13.09 37.47 -28.60
N GLU A 347 -13.49 36.50 -27.77
CA GLU A 347 -14.38 36.74 -26.63
C GLU A 347 -13.78 37.73 -25.61
N MET A 348 -12.49 37.67 -25.37
CA MET A 348 -11.80 38.59 -24.45
C MET A 348 -11.72 40.01 -25.00
N GLN A 349 -11.51 40.13 -26.32
CA GLN A 349 -11.52 41.43 -27.02
C GLN A 349 -12.93 42.09 -26.97
N GLU A 350 -13.98 41.31 -27.20
CA GLU A 350 -15.36 41.77 -27.10
C GLU A 350 -15.72 42.26 -25.70
N LEU A 351 -15.15 41.63 -24.66
CA LEU A 351 -15.30 42.04 -23.27
C LEU A 351 -14.47 43.27 -22.89
N GLY A 352 -13.58 43.71 -23.80
CA GLY A 352 -12.66 44.86 -23.56
C GLY A 352 -11.61 44.62 -22.49
N ILE A 353 -11.25 43.36 -22.24
CA ILE A 353 -10.29 42.96 -21.21
C ILE A 353 -8.90 42.81 -21.82
N ASP A 354 -7.94 43.58 -21.31
CA ASP A 354 -6.53 43.45 -21.71
C ASP A 354 -5.89 42.31 -20.92
N TYR A 355 -6.14 41.07 -21.37
CA TYR A 355 -5.65 39.86 -20.74
C TYR A 355 -4.12 39.73 -20.77
N MET A 356 -3.46 40.36 -21.77
CA MET A 356 -1.99 40.33 -21.87
C MET A 356 -1.34 41.15 -20.76
N ALA A 357 -1.84 42.34 -20.51
CA ALA A 357 -1.33 43.21 -19.43
C ALA A 357 -1.57 42.57 -18.04
N ILE A 358 -2.75 41.95 -17.84
CA ILE A 358 -3.09 41.28 -16.57
C ILE A 358 -2.19 40.04 -16.37
N SER A 359 -1.98 39.22 -17.38
CA SER A 359 -1.13 38.04 -17.32
C SER A 359 0.34 38.39 -17.06
N ALA A 360 0.87 39.46 -17.72
CA ALA A 360 2.22 39.94 -17.50
C ALA A 360 2.43 40.38 -16.04
N LYS A 361 1.45 41.12 -15.48
CA LYS A 361 1.52 41.55 -14.07
C LYS A 361 1.51 40.36 -13.10
N MET A 362 0.69 39.33 -13.34
CA MET A 362 0.70 38.11 -12.53
C MET A 362 2.04 37.40 -12.59
N GLN A 363 2.67 37.36 -13.74
CA GLN A 363 4.00 36.77 -13.92
C GLN A 363 5.06 37.54 -13.12
N GLU A 364 5.08 38.88 -13.18
CA GLU A 364 5.97 39.72 -12.40
C GLU A 364 5.78 39.49 -10.90
N GLU A 365 4.55 39.49 -10.40
CA GLU A 365 4.22 39.24 -9.01
C GLU A 365 4.69 37.85 -8.52
N TYR A 366 4.57 36.83 -9.37
CA TYR A 366 5.07 35.49 -9.09
C TYR A 366 6.60 35.44 -9.01
N GLU A 367 7.29 36.07 -9.97
CA GLU A 367 8.76 36.11 -9.99
C GLU A 367 9.32 36.86 -8.77
N GLU A 368 8.73 38.00 -8.41
CA GLU A 368 9.10 38.70 -7.19
C GLU A 368 8.90 37.86 -5.93
N LYS A 369 7.77 37.16 -5.83
CA LYS A 369 7.50 36.27 -4.70
C LYS A 369 8.52 35.15 -4.61
N LYS A 370 8.83 34.52 -5.74
CA LYS A 370 9.81 33.42 -5.83
C LYS A 370 11.22 33.90 -5.51
N ALA A 371 11.58 35.12 -5.92
CA ALA A 371 12.86 35.73 -5.56
C ALA A 371 12.98 35.97 -4.05
N LYS A 372 11.91 36.50 -3.42
CA LYS A 372 11.83 36.69 -1.95
C LYS A 372 11.94 35.36 -1.19
N GLU A 373 11.25 34.30 -1.65
CA GLU A 373 11.34 32.96 -1.05
C GLU A 373 12.75 32.35 -1.18
N ARG A 374 13.40 32.50 -2.34
CA ARG A 374 14.79 32.06 -2.54
C ARG A 374 15.75 32.77 -1.62
N ALA A 375 15.63 34.11 -1.51
CA ALA A 375 16.46 34.90 -0.60
C ALA A 375 16.27 34.49 0.86
N TYR A 376 15.02 34.24 1.28
CA TYR A 376 14.71 33.79 2.65
C TYR A 376 15.30 32.40 2.95
N LYS A 377 15.16 31.44 2.03
CA LYS A 377 15.77 30.10 2.16
C LYS A 377 17.30 30.15 2.20
N GLN A 378 17.89 31.02 1.42
CA GLN A 378 19.38 31.25 1.46
C GLN A 378 19.81 31.81 2.80
N GLN A 379 19.06 32.77 3.36
CA GLN A 379 19.34 33.31 4.69
C GLN A 379 19.25 32.26 5.78
N GLN A 380 18.18 31.46 5.80
CA GLN A 380 18.04 30.33 6.75
C GLN A 380 19.21 29.35 6.66
N LYS A 381 19.60 28.96 5.44
CA LYS A 381 20.72 28.04 5.24
C LYS A 381 22.05 28.61 5.73
N ILE A 382 22.26 29.91 5.58
CA ILE A 382 23.44 30.62 6.10
C ILE A 382 23.40 30.67 7.64
N GLU A 383 22.23 30.91 8.25
CA GLU A 383 22.06 30.89 9.69
C GLU A 383 22.28 29.49 10.28
N GLU A 384 21.75 28.44 9.66
CA GLU A 384 21.99 27.05 10.05
C GLU A 384 23.48 26.68 9.96
N LEU A 385 24.17 27.06 8.91
CA LEU A 385 25.60 26.81 8.77
C LEU A 385 26.41 27.55 9.86
N LYS A 386 26.02 28.78 10.21
CA LYS A 386 26.67 29.55 11.29
C LYS A 386 26.38 28.97 12.67
N SER A 387 25.20 28.46 12.90
CA SER A 387 24.87 27.77 14.16
C SER A 387 25.65 26.49 14.33
N ASN A 388 25.83 25.72 13.26
CA ASN A 388 26.63 24.49 13.29
C ASN A 388 28.13 24.76 13.46
N GLU A 389 28.65 25.88 12.93
CA GLU A 389 30.06 26.31 13.17
C GLU A 389 30.29 26.74 14.64
N THR A 390 29.31 27.39 15.27
CA THR A 390 29.40 27.75 16.71
C THR A 390 29.30 26.54 17.65
N ASP A 391 28.64 25.51 17.26
CA ASP A 391 28.57 24.24 18.03
C ASP A 391 29.90 23.46 17.94
N ILE A 392 30.65 23.57 16.83
CA ILE A 392 31.97 22.95 16.67
C ILE A 392 33.04 23.67 17.48
N GLU A 393 32.98 25.01 17.62
CA GLU A 393 33.93 25.78 18.45
C GLU A 393 33.75 25.57 19.96
N ASN A 394 32.60 25.03 20.42
CA ASN A 394 32.32 24.74 21.81
C ASN A 394 32.59 23.27 22.22
N ILE A 395 33.17 22.45 21.34
CA ILE A 395 33.63 21.09 21.71
C ILE A 395 35.02 21.27 22.37
N ASP A 396 35.04 21.20 23.70
CA ASP A 396 36.24 21.26 24.52
C ASP A 396 37.15 20.09 24.15
N VAL A 397 38.32 20.35 23.58
CA VAL A 397 39.32 19.36 23.11
C VAL A 397 39.90 18.53 24.26
N ALA A 398 39.47 18.79 25.51
CA ALA A 398 39.95 18.14 26.71
C ALA A 398 39.43 16.74 26.97
N ASP A 399 38.40 16.28 26.27
CA ASP A 399 37.77 14.96 26.51
C ASP A 399 38.22 13.82 25.56
N PHE A 400 39.17 14.08 24.67
CA PHE A 400 39.76 13.04 23.82
C PHE A 400 41.15 12.67 24.35
N THR A 401 41.22 11.82 25.36
CA THR A 401 42.42 11.03 25.64
C THR A 401 42.51 9.90 24.64
N TYR A 402 43.45 10.01 23.71
CA TYR A 402 43.85 8.91 22.84
C TYR A 402 44.59 7.87 23.71
N GLU A 403 44.03 6.68 23.83
CA GLU A 403 44.82 5.49 24.15
C GLU A 403 45.57 5.13 22.86
N ASP A 404 46.90 5.16 22.95
CA ASP A 404 47.81 4.74 21.89
C ASP A 404 47.68 3.22 21.68
N GLU A 405 46.91 2.84 20.63
CA GLU A 405 47.10 1.52 20.02
C GLU A 405 48.03 1.71 18.81
N GLU A 406 49.18 1.04 18.89
CA GLU A 406 50.17 0.92 17.84
C GLU A 406 49.54 0.48 16.50
N VAL A 407 49.51 1.36 15.52
CA VAL A 407 49.18 0.99 14.13
C VAL A 407 50.51 0.88 13.37
N ASP A 408 50.87 -0.36 13.10
CA ASP A 408 51.97 -0.71 12.21
C ASP A 408 51.78 -0.03 10.83
N ALA A 409 52.91 0.58 10.38
CA ALA A 409 53.06 1.20 9.10
C ALA A 409 52.75 0.23 7.96
N VAL A 410 51.69 0.47 7.21
CA VAL A 410 51.53 -0.08 5.87
C VAL A 410 51.78 1.02 4.84
N GLU A 411 52.85 0.76 4.12
CA GLU A 411 53.44 1.62 3.09
C GLU A 411 52.45 2.05 1.99
N GLU A 412 52.58 3.30 1.58
CA GLU A 412 52.12 3.84 0.28
C GLU A 412 52.61 2.98 -0.88
N HIS A 413 51.74 2.19 -1.50
CA HIS A 413 51.86 1.70 -2.87
C HIS A 413 50.51 1.28 -3.37
N SER A 414 49.83 2.14 -4.08
CA SER A 414 48.88 1.77 -5.15
C SER A 414 48.04 2.95 -5.71
N GLN A 415 48.72 3.80 -6.50
CA GLN A 415 47.96 4.62 -7.47
C GLN A 415 48.40 4.41 -8.95
N ASP A 416 49.49 3.65 -9.19
CA ASP A 416 49.97 3.43 -10.56
C ASP A 416 49.60 2.11 -11.23
N THR A 417 48.85 1.21 -10.56
CA THR A 417 48.53 -0.13 -11.11
C THR A 417 47.12 -0.28 -11.67
N LEU A 418 46.27 0.74 -11.61
CA LEU A 418 44.93 0.69 -12.20
C LEU A 418 44.87 1.19 -13.67
N PHE A 419 45.80 2.04 -14.09
CA PHE A 419 45.85 2.54 -15.47
C PHE A 419 46.52 1.57 -16.48
N GLU A 420 47.33 0.62 -16.03
CA GLU A 420 47.96 -0.38 -16.94
C GLU A 420 47.09 -1.62 -17.22
N LYS A 421 46.02 -1.84 -16.44
CA LYS A 421 45.13 -2.99 -16.66
C LYS A 421 43.99 -2.73 -17.64
N GLU A 422 43.56 -1.50 -17.85
CA GLU A 422 42.51 -1.20 -18.83
C GLU A 422 43.07 -1.19 -20.29
N ASN A 423 44.30 -0.78 -20.52
CA ASN A 423 44.90 -0.76 -21.85
C ASN A 423 45.29 -2.17 -22.38
N THR A 424 45.44 -3.18 -21.52
CA THR A 424 45.81 -4.54 -21.97
C THR A 424 44.58 -5.40 -22.28
N VAL A 425 43.38 -4.98 -21.94
CA VAL A 425 42.11 -5.68 -22.27
C VAL A 425 41.59 -5.21 -23.64
N GLU A 426 41.70 -3.92 -23.96
CA GLU A 426 41.28 -3.37 -25.26
C GLU A 426 42.16 -3.87 -26.43
N GLU A 427 43.50 -4.02 -26.24
CA GLU A 427 44.39 -4.56 -27.28
C GLU A 427 44.15 -6.04 -27.56
N LYS A 428 43.67 -6.85 -26.62
CA LYS A 428 43.35 -8.26 -26.84
C LYS A 428 42.01 -8.50 -27.53
N GLU A 429 41.03 -7.67 -27.34
CA GLU A 429 39.73 -7.75 -28.03
C GLU A 429 39.80 -7.31 -29.50
N VAL A 430 40.74 -6.43 -29.85
CA VAL A 430 40.96 -5.98 -31.24
C VAL A 430 41.67 -7.08 -32.04
N ASP A 431 42.68 -7.78 -31.48
CA ASP A 431 43.40 -8.88 -32.16
C ASP A 431 42.51 -10.11 -32.38
N GLU A 432 41.61 -10.46 -31.47
CA GLU A 432 40.64 -11.57 -31.65
C GLU A 432 39.56 -11.26 -32.70
N MET A 433 39.21 -9.99 -32.91
CA MET A 433 38.26 -9.59 -33.96
C MET A 433 38.88 -9.55 -35.36
N GLU A 434 40.20 -9.33 -35.51
CA GLU A 434 40.89 -9.41 -36.80
C GLU A 434 41.19 -10.85 -37.24
N GLU A 435 41.33 -11.79 -36.30
CA GLU A 435 41.54 -13.22 -36.62
C GLU A 435 40.26 -13.95 -37.05
N LEU A 436 39.06 -13.44 -36.64
CA LEU A 436 37.75 -13.96 -37.07
C LEU A 436 37.27 -13.42 -38.43
N ALA A 437 37.98 -12.41 -38.99
CA ALA A 437 37.64 -11.79 -40.28
C ALA A 437 38.55 -12.30 -41.45
N ARG A 438 39.43 -13.26 -41.22
CA ARG A 438 40.23 -13.97 -42.23
C ARG A 438 39.79 -15.42 -42.37
#